data_d5d845f69954b698a5ba35650beee799
#
_entry.id   d5d845f69954b698a5ba35650beee799
#
_cell.length_a   1.000
_cell.length_b   1.000
_cell.length_c   1.000
_cell.angle_alpha   90.00
_cell.angle_beta   90.00
_cell.angle_gamma   90.00
#
_symmetry.space_group_name_H-M   'P 1'
#
loop_
_entity.id
_entity.type
_entity.pdbx_description
1 polymer ?
#
loop_
_entity_poly.entity_id
_entity_poly.type
_entity_poly.pdbx_seq_one_letter_code
_entity_poly.pdbx_strand_id
1 'polypeptide(L)'
;LNLPVTAVEQTFGEQQRLISATDVNSHITYCNAEFAAMSGFTQAALIGSTHNLVRHPDMPPAVFQLMWSYLKAGQSWMGVVKNRCKNGNYYWVSAYVTPILEDGRLTGYESVRVKPTREQVRRAEALYARLQAGGAAVAPVRRLASMAQALALPLVAAAASVAAFQWLPGVW
;
A
#
# COMPACT_ATOMS: atom_id res chain seq x y z
N LEU A 1 -9.32 -14.05 12.69
CA LEU A 1 -10.17 -12.94 12.22
C LEU A 1 -10.40 -11.97 13.35
N ASN A 2 -10.18 -10.67 13.12
CA ASN A 2 -10.47 -9.63 14.10
C ASN A 2 -11.96 -9.27 14.04
N LEU A 3 -12.69 -9.53 15.10
CA LEU A 3 -14.12 -9.26 15.24
C LEU A 3 -14.35 -8.38 16.47
N PRO A 4 -15.50 -7.66 16.57
CA PRO A 4 -16.56 -7.54 15.57
C PRO A 4 -16.13 -6.67 14.39
N VAL A 5 -16.91 -6.69 13.29
CA VAL A 5 -16.86 -5.73 12.18
C VAL A 5 -18.25 -5.17 11.91
N THR A 6 -18.32 -3.91 11.53
CA THR A 6 -19.56 -3.21 11.14
C THR A 6 -19.40 -2.62 9.74
N ALA A 7 -20.51 -2.13 9.17
CA ALA A 7 -20.49 -1.40 7.91
C ALA A 7 -20.29 0.13 8.09
N VAL A 8 -19.93 0.59 9.29
CA VAL A 8 -19.80 2.00 9.62
C VAL A 8 -18.37 2.47 9.38
N GLU A 9 -18.20 3.38 8.43
CA GLU A 9 -16.92 4.04 8.17
C GLU A 9 -16.71 5.19 9.16
N GLN A 10 -15.54 5.22 9.78
CA GLN A 10 -15.04 6.39 10.50
C GLN A 10 -14.04 7.14 9.62
N THR A 11 -14.02 8.46 9.73
CA THR A 11 -13.10 9.32 8.99
C THR A 11 -12.36 10.25 9.93
N PHE A 12 -11.22 10.76 9.48
CA PHE A 12 -10.40 11.72 10.21
C PHE A 12 -10.02 12.90 9.31
N GLY A 13 -9.53 13.97 9.93
CA GLY A 13 -9.18 15.20 9.22
C GLY A 13 -7.97 15.01 8.28
N GLU A 14 -7.92 15.77 7.20
CA GLU A 14 -6.84 15.70 6.19
C GLU A 14 -5.46 16.05 6.76
N GLN A 15 -5.43 16.89 7.79
CA GLN A 15 -4.19 17.29 8.46
C GLN A 15 -3.73 16.30 9.53
N GLN A 16 -4.60 15.37 9.93
CA GLN A 16 -4.24 14.36 10.94
C GLN A 16 -3.30 13.31 10.35
N ARG A 17 -2.36 12.89 11.16
CA ARG A 17 -1.41 11.81 10.84
C ARG A 17 -1.53 10.74 11.90
N LEU A 18 -1.79 9.50 11.47
CA LEU A 18 -1.86 8.36 12.36
C LEU A 18 -0.49 7.66 12.31
N ILE A 19 0.28 7.79 13.38
CA ILE A 19 1.68 7.34 13.43
C ILE A 19 1.80 6.17 14.40
N SER A 20 2.55 5.14 13.99
CA SER A 20 2.98 4.07 14.87
C SER A 20 4.36 3.56 14.47
N ALA A 21 5.12 3.07 15.46
CA ALA A 21 6.32 2.28 15.24
C ALA A 21 6.13 0.89 15.84
N THR A 22 6.87 -0.07 15.30
CA THR A 22 6.88 -1.46 15.78
C THR A 22 8.32 -1.96 15.89
N ASP A 23 8.50 -3.02 16.67
CA ASP A 23 9.71 -3.84 16.57
C ASP A 23 9.72 -4.66 15.26
N VAL A 24 10.77 -5.47 15.08
CA VAL A 24 10.94 -6.35 13.90
C VAL A 24 9.87 -7.45 13.80
N ASN A 25 9.17 -7.74 14.89
CA ASN A 25 8.11 -8.74 14.99
C ASN A 25 6.71 -8.13 14.88
N SER A 26 6.61 -6.84 14.53
CA SER A 26 5.36 -6.09 14.40
C SER A 26 4.65 -5.79 15.71
N HIS A 27 5.30 -5.89 16.88
CA HIS A 27 4.72 -5.39 18.12
C HIS A 27 4.86 -3.88 18.17
N ILE A 28 3.77 -3.19 18.46
CA ILE A 28 3.73 -1.73 18.51
C ILE A 28 4.58 -1.25 19.69
N THR A 29 5.60 -0.47 19.40
CA THR A 29 6.49 0.16 20.40
C THR A 29 6.13 1.63 20.64
N TYR A 30 5.48 2.26 19.67
CA TYR A 30 5.03 3.64 19.76
C TYR A 30 3.75 3.84 18.96
N CYS A 31 2.87 4.71 19.43
CA CYS A 31 1.76 5.26 18.66
C CYS A 31 1.41 6.66 19.15
N ASN A 32 0.97 7.54 18.23
CA ASN A 32 0.49 8.86 18.61
C ASN A 32 -0.96 8.82 19.10
N ALA A 33 -1.39 9.92 19.71
CA ALA A 33 -2.74 10.06 20.26
C ALA A 33 -3.83 9.93 19.19
N GLU A 34 -3.58 10.45 17.98
CA GLU A 34 -4.49 10.40 16.85
C GLU A 34 -4.74 8.95 16.39
N PHE A 35 -3.70 8.10 16.36
CA PHE A 35 -3.86 6.69 16.01
C PHE A 35 -4.66 5.94 17.08
N ALA A 36 -4.39 6.19 18.36
CA ALA A 36 -5.16 5.61 19.47
C ALA A 36 -6.63 6.04 19.39
N ALA A 37 -6.90 7.33 19.27
CA ALA A 37 -8.26 7.87 19.16
C ALA A 37 -9.02 7.30 17.95
N MET A 38 -8.37 7.25 16.76
CA MET A 38 -8.99 6.76 15.54
C MET A 38 -9.30 5.26 15.62
N SER A 39 -8.40 4.48 16.19
CA SER A 39 -8.58 3.03 16.33
C SER A 39 -9.56 2.64 17.45
N GLY A 40 -9.82 3.56 18.39
CA GLY A 40 -10.67 3.33 19.57
C GLY A 40 -10.02 2.45 20.64
N PHE A 41 -8.72 2.16 20.50
CA PHE A 41 -7.93 1.49 21.53
C PHE A 41 -7.19 2.53 22.37
N THR A 42 -6.95 2.23 23.64
CA THR A 42 -6.03 3.04 24.45
C THR A 42 -4.58 2.81 23.99
N GLN A 43 -3.70 3.78 24.20
CA GLN A 43 -2.27 3.58 23.92
C GLN A 43 -1.71 2.38 24.68
N ALA A 44 -2.09 2.19 25.96
CA ALA A 44 -1.69 1.04 26.75
C ALA A 44 -2.13 -0.31 26.16
N ALA A 45 -3.27 -0.37 25.48
CA ALA A 45 -3.73 -1.57 24.80
C ALA A 45 -3.04 -1.79 23.44
N LEU A 46 -2.53 -0.73 22.82
CA LEU A 46 -1.82 -0.81 21.54
C LEU A 46 -0.35 -1.21 21.74
N ILE A 47 0.34 -0.59 22.70
CA ILE A 47 1.74 -0.89 22.98
C ILE A 47 1.92 -2.36 23.38
N GLY A 48 2.87 -3.03 22.76
CA GLY A 48 3.14 -4.46 22.93
C GLY A 48 2.21 -5.39 22.17
N SER A 49 1.08 -4.90 21.64
CA SER A 49 0.22 -5.69 20.76
C SER A 49 0.77 -5.75 19.33
N THR A 50 0.50 -6.84 18.62
CA THR A 50 0.86 -6.90 17.20
C THR A 50 0.00 -5.94 16.39
N HIS A 51 0.59 -5.30 15.37
CA HIS A 51 -0.11 -4.36 14.50
C HIS A 51 -1.32 -4.99 13.79
N ASN A 52 -1.39 -6.33 13.74
CA ASN A 52 -2.54 -7.07 13.23
C ASN A 52 -3.84 -6.78 13.98
N LEU A 53 -3.78 -6.25 15.22
CA LEU A 53 -4.94 -5.89 16.03
C LEU A 53 -5.94 -4.97 15.29
N VAL A 54 -5.43 -4.04 14.50
CA VAL A 54 -6.24 -3.09 13.72
C VAL A 54 -6.50 -3.54 12.28
N ARG A 55 -6.08 -4.73 11.88
CA ARG A 55 -6.33 -5.23 10.53
C ARG A 55 -7.80 -5.55 10.32
N HIS A 56 -8.39 -5.01 9.25
CA HIS A 56 -9.74 -5.38 8.84
C HIS A 56 -9.73 -6.73 8.09
N PRO A 57 -10.72 -7.62 8.32
CA PRO A 57 -10.80 -8.92 7.63
C PRO A 57 -10.87 -8.83 6.11
N ASP A 58 -11.45 -7.76 5.56
CA ASP A 58 -11.53 -7.53 4.10
C ASP A 58 -10.17 -7.25 3.44
N MET A 59 -9.10 -7.09 4.22
CA MET A 59 -7.77 -6.88 3.65
C MET A 59 -7.15 -8.19 3.17
N PRO A 60 -6.92 -8.33 1.84
CA PRO A 60 -6.35 -9.56 1.29
C PRO A 60 -4.97 -9.85 1.88
N PRO A 61 -4.65 -11.10 2.23
CA PRO A 61 -3.31 -11.48 2.70
C PRO A 61 -2.19 -11.09 1.72
N ALA A 62 -2.45 -11.15 0.42
CA ALA A 62 -1.49 -10.82 -0.64
C ALA A 62 -0.96 -9.38 -0.54
N VAL A 63 -1.79 -8.42 -0.07
CA VAL A 63 -1.36 -7.02 0.12
C VAL A 63 -0.27 -6.94 1.19
N PHE A 64 -0.45 -7.64 2.30
CA PHE A 64 0.54 -7.66 3.38
C PHE A 64 1.77 -8.50 3.02
N GLN A 65 1.62 -9.59 2.26
CA GLN A 65 2.75 -10.34 1.71
C GLN A 65 3.64 -9.43 0.84
N LEU A 66 3.02 -8.63 -0.03
CA LEU A 66 3.74 -7.65 -0.84
C LEU A 66 4.42 -6.59 0.03
N MET A 67 3.71 -6.01 1.00
CA MET A 67 4.30 -5.05 1.95
C MET A 67 5.54 -5.64 2.63
N TRP A 68 5.45 -6.83 3.17
CA TRP A 68 6.56 -7.50 3.85
C TRP A 68 7.73 -7.83 2.93
N SER A 69 7.48 -8.13 1.65
CA SER A 69 8.57 -8.36 0.68
C SER A 69 9.41 -7.10 0.46
N TYR A 70 8.77 -5.92 0.39
CA TYR A 70 9.48 -4.63 0.30
C TYR A 70 10.25 -4.33 1.58
N LEU A 71 9.59 -4.42 2.73
CA LEU A 71 10.20 -4.08 4.03
C LEU A 71 11.40 -4.98 4.35
N LYS A 72 11.33 -6.27 4.07
CA LYS A 72 12.44 -7.22 4.24
C LYS A 72 13.60 -6.96 3.27
N ALA A 73 13.32 -6.35 2.12
CA ALA A 73 14.35 -5.90 1.18
C ALA A 73 14.94 -4.52 1.57
N GLY A 74 14.59 -3.97 2.75
CA GLY A 74 15.03 -2.64 3.20
C GLY A 74 14.35 -1.48 2.47
N GLN A 75 13.25 -1.76 1.76
CA GLN A 75 12.53 -0.77 0.96
C GLN A 75 11.25 -0.32 1.66
N SER A 76 10.87 0.94 1.43
CA SER A 76 9.59 1.46 1.90
C SER A 76 8.44 0.93 1.05
N TRP A 77 7.26 0.83 1.66
CA TRP A 77 6.03 0.44 1.00
C TRP A 77 4.95 1.50 1.20
N MET A 78 4.11 1.70 0.18
CA MET A 78 2.94 2.56 0.28
C MET A 78 1.71 1.87 -0.29
N GLY A 79 0.57 2.02 0.41
CA GLY A 79 -0.70 1.45 -0.06
C GLY A 79 -1.90 1.95 0.73
N VAL A 80 -3.09 1.75 0.14
CA VAL A 80 -4.36 2.05 0.82
C VAL A 80 -4.78 0.85 1.64
N VAL A 81 -5.03 1.06 2.93
CA VAL A 81 -5.33 -0.01 3.89
C VAL A 81 -6.67 0.27 4.57
N LYS A 82 -7.50 -0.77 4.67
CA LYS A 82 -8.71 -0.77 5.50
C LYS A 82 -8.35 -1.29 6.88
N ASN A 83 -8.55 -0.46 7.89
CA ASN A 83 -8.33 -0.81 9.28
C ASN A 83 -9.65 -0.98 10.03
N ARG A 84 -9.62 -1.71 11.13
CA ARG A 84 -10.74 -1.94 12.03
C ARG A 84 -10.54 -1.17 13.33
N CYS A 85 -11.58 -0.52 13.82
CA CYS A 85 -11.65 0.04 15.16
C CYS A 85 -12.01 -1.03 16.21
N LYS A 86 -11.76 -0.73 17.48
CA LYS A 86 -12.12 -1.60 18.61
C LYS A 86 -13.60 -1.97 18.62
N ASN A 87 -14.49 -1.02 18.29
CA ASN A 87 -15.94 -1.22 18.25
C ASN A 87 -16.44 -1.94 16.98
N GLY A 88 -15.54 -2.29 16.06
CA GLY A 88 -15.86 -2.96 14.81
C GLY A 88 -16.03 -2.03 13.61
N ASN A 89 -16.13 -0.73 13.79
CA ASN A 89 -16.14 0.23 12.70
C ASN A 89 -14.83 0.14 11.92
N TYR A 90 -14.81 0.72 10.73
CA TYR A 90 -13.59 0.71 9.90
C TYR A 90 -13.19 2.10 9.45
N TYR A 91 -11.95 2.24 9.06
CA TYR A 91 -11.41 3.45 8.45
C TYR A 91 -10.37 3.14 7.39
N TRP A 92 -10.29 3.99 6.38
CA TRP A 92 -9.31 3.86 5.32
C TRP A 92 -8.12 4.80 5.56
N VAL A 93 -6.95 4.31 5.27
CA VAL A 93 -5.71 5.07 5.34
C VAL A 93 -4.87 4.88 4.07
N SER A 94 -4.18 5.92 3.63
CA SER A 94 -3.00 5.80 2.77
C SER A 94 -1.80 5.65 3.71
N ALA A 95 -1.24 4.45 3.77
CA ALA A 95 -0.15 4.10 4.67
C ALA A 95 1.18 4.14 3.92
N TYR A 96 2.16 4.84 4.50
CA TYR A 96 3.57 4.77 4.16
C TYR A 96 4.29 4.02 5.28
N VAL A 97 4.97 2.95 4.96
CA VAL A 97 5.68 2.10 5.92
C VAL A 97 7.15 2.02 5.51
N THR A 98 8.04 2.26 6.45
CA THR A 98 9.49 2.25 6.22
C THR A 98 10.20 1.44 7.29
N PRO A 99 11.28 0.72 6.95
CA PRO A 99 12.14 0.08 7.95
C PRO A 99 12.91 1.14 8.76
N ILE A 100 13.06 0.90 10.06
CA ILE A 100 13.91 1.68 10.96
C ILE A 100 15.25 0.97 11.06
N LEU A 101 16.31 1.69 10.72
CA LEU A 101 17.68 1.19 10.78
C LEU A 101 18.46 1.98 11.84
N GLU A 102 19.08 1.27 12.76
CA GLU A 102 20.01 1.82 13.75
C GLU A 102 21.38 1.16 13.55
N ASP A 103 22.39 1.93 13.28
CA ASP A 103 23.74 1.45 12.95
C ASP A 103 23.75 0.39 11.82
N GLY A 104 22.88 0.58 10.83
CA GLY A 104 22.74 -0.35 9.69
C GLY A 104 21.98 -1.63 10.00
N ARG A 105 21.45 -1.80 11.21
CA ARG A 105 20.63 -2.95 11.62
C ARG A 105 19.17 -2.58 11.63
N LEU A 106 18.33 -3.48 11.13
CA LEU A 106 16.88 -3.34 11.20
C LEU A 106 16.44 -3.51 12.67
N THR A 107 15.83 -2.47 13.23
CA THR A 107 15.31 -2.47 14.61
C THR A 107 13.79 -2.45 14.67
N GLY A 108 13.13 -2.07 13.56
CA GLY A 108 11.67 -2.03 13.52
C GLY A 108 11.14 -1.42 12.24
N TYR A 109 9.90 -0.98 12.32
CA TYR A 109 9.19 -0.34 11.20
C TYR A 109 8.39 0.85 11.70
N GLU A 110 8.40 1.93 10.94
CA GLU A 110 7.55 3.09 11.18
C GLU A 110 6.44 3.13 10.13
N SER A 111 5.28 3.58 10.52
CA SER A 111 4.17 3.82 9.60
C SER A 111 3.52 5.17 9.87
N VAL A 112 3.49 5.99 8.83
CA VAL A 112 2.74 7.25 8.78
C VAL A 112 1.53 7.06 7.87
N ARG A 113 0.35 7.42 8.36
CA ARG A 113 -0.91 7.23 7.65
C ARG A 113 -1.65 8.54 7.51
N VAL A 114 -2.14 8.79 6.32
CA VAL A 114 -2.95 9.96 5.98
C VAL A 114 -4.30 9.51 5.43
N LYS A 115 -5.27 10.42 5.42
CA LYS A 115 -6.58 10.18 4.82
C LYS A 115 -6.44 9.99 3.31
N PRO A 116 -6.90 8.87 2.75
CA PRO A 116 -6.90 8.67 1.31
C PRO A 116 -8.04 9.47 0.65
N THR A 117 -7.90 9.77 -0.63
CA THR A 117 -9.00 10.30 -1.42
C THR A 117 -10.06 9.21 -1.67
N ARG A 118 -11.30 9.62 -1.94
CA ARG A 118 -12.37 8.67 -2.27
C ARG A 118 -12.10 7.86 -3.55
N GLU A 119 -11.35 8.42 -4.48
CA GLU A 119 -10.93 7.70 -5.68
C GLU A 119 -9.93 6.59 -5.35
N GLN A 120 -8.95 6.88 -4.49
CA GLN A 120 -7.99 5.87 -4.00
C GLN A 120 -8.71 4.72 -3.27
N VAL A 121 -9.69 5.04 -2.42
CA VAL A 121 -10.50 4.04 -1.73
C VAL A 121 -11.24 3.15 -2.73
N ARG A 122 -12.00 3.73 -3.67
CA ARG A 122 -12.73 2.95 -4.69
C ARG A 122 -11.83 2.01 -5.49
N ARG A 123 -10.63 2.51 -5.88
CA ARG A 123 -9.64 1.68 -6.59
C ARG A 123 -9.15 0.52 -5.74
N ALA A 124 -8.88 0.77 -4.45
CA ALA A 124 -8.44 -0.24 -3.51
C ALA A 124 -9.52 -1.28 -3.25
N GLU A 125 -10.77 -0.88 -3.02
CA GLU A 125 -11.90 -1.79 -2.82
C GLU A 125 -12.09 -2.73 -4.02
N ALA A 126 -12.10 -2.18 -5.23
CA ALA A 126 -12.23 -2.98 -6.45
C ALA A 126 -11.07 -3.96 -6.65
N LEU A 127 -9.84 -3.55 -6.31
CA LEU A 127 -8.67 -4.42 -6.36
C LEU A 127 -8.76 -5.53 -5.30
N TYR A 128 -9.11 -5.19 -4.07
CA TYR A 128 -9.13 -6.14 -2.96
C TYR A 128 -10.24 -7.18 -3.10
N ALA A 129 -11.43 -6.76 -3.55
CA ALA A 129 -12.52 -7.69 -3.88
C ALA A 129 -12.08 -8.70 -4.96
N ARG A 130 -11.36 -8.23 -5.98
CA ARG A 130 -10.83 -9.11 -7.03
C ARG A 130 -9.76 -10.07 -6.52
N LEU A 131 -8.84 -9.60 -5.67
CA LEU A 131 -7.80 -10.45 -5.06
C LEU A 131 -8.40 -11.53 -4.16
N GLN A 132 -9.44 -11.20 -3.41
CA GLN A 132 -10.17 -12.17 -2.58
C GLN A 132 -10.90 -13.23 -3.40
N ALA A 133 -11.41 -12.86 -4.57
CA ALA A 133 -12.02 -13.79 -5.52
C ALA A 133 -11.00 -14.63 -6.30
N GLY A 134 -9.71 -14.61 -5.95
CA GLY A 134 -8.65 -15.33 -6.65
C GLY A 134 -8.20 -14.69 -7.97
N GLY A 135 -8.62 -13.45 -8.23
CA GLY A 135 -8.24 -12.71 -9.43
C GLY A 135 -6.82 -12.13 -9.39
N ALA A 136 -6.25 -11.84 -10.56
CA ALA A 136 -4.96 -11.17 -10.66
C ALA A 136 -5.04 -9.69 -10.25
N ALA A 137 -3.97 -9.16 -9.66
CA ALA A 137 -3.88 -7.75 -9.25
C ALA A 137 -4.02 -6.78 -10.43
N VAL A 138 -3.59 -7.17 -11.62
CA VAL A 138 -3.73 -6.38 -12.86
C VAL A 138 -4.70 -7.10 -13.79
N ALA A 139 -5.69 -6.37 -14.32
CA ALA A 139 -6.63 -6.94 -15.30
C ALA A 139 -5.87 -7.40 -16.54
N PRO A 140 -6.21 -8.57 -17.11
CA PRO A 140 -5.51 -9.16 -18.27
C PRO A 140 -5.38 -8.20 -19.46
N VAL A 141 -6.43 -7.43 -19.74
CA VAL A 141 -6.47 -6.45 -20.84
C VAL A 141 -5.44 -5.34 -20.66
N ARG A 142 -5.23 -4.86 -19.43
CA ARG A 142 -4.19 -3.83 -19.15
C ARG A 142 -2.77 -4.39 -19.26
N ARG A 143 -2.57 -5.66 -18.90
CA ARG A 143 -1.27 -6.34 -19.11
C ARG A 143 -0.94 -6.46 -20.58
N LEU A 144 -1.88 -6.89 -21.40
CA LEU A 144 -1.67 -7.00 -22.86
C LEU A 144 -1.44 -5.63 -23.50
N ALA A 145 -2.19 -4.60 -23.11
CA ALA A 145 -1.99 -3.23 -23.61
C ALA A 145 -0.61 -2.67 -23.23
N SER A 146 -0.16 -2.86 -21.99
CA SER A 146 1.16 -2.39 -21.56
C SER A 146 2.30 -3.16 -22.21
N MET A 147 2.15 -4.46 -22.46
CA MET A 147 3.12 -5.26 -23.20
C MET A 147 3.16 -4.87 -24.68
N ALA A 148 2.02 -4.63 -25.31
CA ALA A 148 1.92 -4.16 -26.68
C ALA A 148 2.55 -2.76 -26.84
N GLN A 149 2.34 -1.85 -25.90
CA GLN A 149 3.00 -0.53 -25.89
C GLN A 149 4.51 -0.63 -25.69
N ALA A 150 4.97 -1.51 -24.80
CA ALA A 150 6.39 -1.72 -24.56
C ALA A 150 7.13 -2.29 -25.79
N LEU A 151 6.43 -3.07 -26.62
CA LEU A 151 6.97 -3.65 -27.86
C LEU A 151 6.83 -2.72 -29.05
N ALA A 152 5.78 -1.87 -29.10
CA ALA A 152 5.53 -0.97 -30.22
C ALA A 152 6.53 0.21 -30.26
N LEU A 153 6.91 0.76 -29.12
CA LEU A 153 7.83 1.90 -29.05
C LEU A 153 9.20 1.65 -29.73
N PRO A 154 9.93 0.55 -29.47
CA PRO A 154 11.21 0.31 -30.14
C PRO A 154 11.03 0.01 -31.64
N LEU A 155 9.92 -0.62 -32.07
CA LEU A 155 9.66 -0.89 -33.47
C LEU A 155 9.39 0.39 -34.28
N VAL A 156 8.64 1.33 -33.70
CA VAL A 156 8.39 2.66 -34.33
C VAL A 156 9.69 3.45 -34.40
N ALA A 157 10.52 3.43 -33.35
CA ALA A 157 11.82 4.12 -33.37
C ALA A 157 12.77 3.52 -34.42
N ALA A 158 12.82 2.21 -34.58
CA ALA A 158 13.62 1.51 -35.58
C ALA A 158 13.14 1.85 -37.02
N ALA A 159 11.84 1.85 -37.25
CA ALA A 159 11.27 2.21 -38.56
C ALA A 159 11.56 3.70 -38.94
N ALA A 160 11.46 4.61 -37.97
CA ALA A 160 11.79 6.01 -38.17
C ALA A 160 13.27 6.22 -38.47
N SER A 161 14.17 5.47 -37.83
CA SER A 161 15.61 5.53 -38.10
C SER A 161 15.97 5.03 -39.50
N VAL A 162 15.33 3.96 -39.97
CA VAL A 162 15.53 3.43 -41.33
C VAL A 162 15.00 4.42 -42.38
N ALA A 163 13.84 5.03 -42.17
CA ALA A 163 13.26 6.02 -43.06
C ALA A 163 14.15 7.28 -43.14
N ALA A 164 14.68 7.77 -42.01
CA ALA A 164 15.59 8.92 -41.98
C ALA A 164 16.90 8.64 -42.73
N PHE A 165 17.42 7.43 -42.67
CA PHE A 165 18.65 7.04 -43.38
C PHE A 165 18.44 6.98 -44.90
N GLN A 166 17.24 6.67 -45.40
CA GLN A 166 16.92 6.64 -46.84
C GLN A 166 16.72 8.04 -47.44
N TRP A 167 16.48 9.07 -46.61
CA TRP A 167 16.24 10.45 -47.07
C TRP A 167 17.44 11.39 -46.89
N LEU A 168 18.58 10.91 -46.41
CA LEU A 168 19.80 11.72 -46.40
C LEU A 168 20.38 11.75 -47.85
N PRO A 169 20.39 12.90 -48.54
CA PRO A 169 21.04 13.00 -49.87
C PRO A 169 22.52 12.70 -49.71
N GLY A 170 23.02 11.80 -50.54
CA GLY A 170 24.31 11.19 -50.44
C GLY A 170 25.45 12.14 -50.14
N VAL A 171 26.19 11.80 -49.12
CA VAL A 171 27.57 12.21 -48.92
C VAL A 171 28.41 11.07 -49.48
N TRP A 172 28.80 11.25 -50.79
CA TRP A 172 29.91 10.54 -51.42
C TRP A 172 30.99 11.55 -51.76
#